data_086a83f05cd640d72ae4dd417ab8dda8
#
_entry.id   086a83f05cd640d72ae4dd417ab8dda8
#
_cell.length_a   1.000
_cell.length_b   1.000
_cell.length_c   1.000
_cell.angle_alpha   90.00
_cell.angle_beta   90.00
_cell.angle_gamma   90.00
#
_symmetry.space_group_name_H-M   'P 1'
#
loop_
_entity.id
_entity.type
_entity.pdbx_description
1 polymer ?
#
loop_
_entity_poly.entity_id
_entity_poly.type
_entity_poly.pdbx_seq_one_letter_code
_entity_poly.pdbx_strand_id
1 'polypeptide(L)'
;EMNYVFVPTNQPLVSISFLGGYPDESDLNGGIFPNGLYPIATNLPIETWPTGTGSQTLTQWQQTDDGGDRHSIIVQPGTGKIFETWRTLRNGANWYATNGAIFNLNSNTLRPDSWTSGDAAGFPMFPALVRYDECQRGMVEHACRLVVVKSRNQHIHPATHHAGSVAGSQTNYPAMGQRLRLKASYAIPAGWTKEEKALLLGLKKYGAMVSDNSSSFF
;
A
#
# COMPACT_ATOMS: atom_id res chain seq x y z
N GLU A 1 8.87 3.51 6.07
CA GLU A 1 9.15 2.11 5.73
C GLU A 1 7.87 1.29 5.86
N MET A 2 7.52 0.53 4.82
CA MET A 2 6.42 -0.41 4.83
C MET A 2 6.95 -1.84 4.91
N ASN A 3 6.73 -2.48 6.04
CA ASN A 3 7.05 -3.88 6.24
C ASN A 3 5.81 -4.76 6.06
N TYR A 4 6.03 -6.04 5.90
CA TYR A 4 4.97 -7.03 5.73
C TYR A 4 5.29 -8.31 6.50
N VAL A 5 4.27 -9.12 6.73
CA VAL A 5 4.41 -10.44 7.35
C VAL A 5 3.87 -11.54 6.44
N PHE A 6 4.60 -12.64 6.36
CA PHE A 6 4.08 -13.86 5.73
C PHE A 6 3.35 -14.70 6.77
N VAL A 7 2.18 -15.19 6.40
CA VAL A 7 1.39 -16.10 7.23
C VAL A 7 1.05 -17.40 6.49
N PRO A 8 0.94 -18.53 7.19
CA PRO A 8 0.55 -19.79 6.58
C PRO A 8 -0.94 -19.79 6.21
N THR A 9 -1.36 -20.71 5.35
CA THR A 9 -2.76 -20.83 4.90
C THR A 9 -3.74 -21.07 6.05
N ASN A 10 -3.31 -21.73 7.11
CA ASN A 10 -4.11 -22.03 8.30
C ASN A 10 -3.92 -21.01 9.43
N GLN A 11 -3.38 -19.81 9.15
CA GLN A 11 -3.31 -18.73 10.13
C GLN A 11 -4.72 -18.45 10.67
N PRO A 12 -4.94 -18.46 11.99
CA PRO A 12 -6.23 -18.12 12.56
C PRO A 12 -6.73 -16.74 12.12
N LEU A 13 -8.00 -16.66 11.80
CA LEU A 13 -8.65 -15.39 11.50
C LEU A 13 -8.96 -14.63 12.79
N VAL A 14 -8.64 -13.36 12.79
CA VAL A 14 -8.87 -12.44 13.91
C VAL A 14 -9.85 -11.37 13.44
N SER A 15 -10.80 -11.01 14.29
CA SER A 15 -11.72 -9.92 14.01
C SER A 15 -10.99 -8.59 14.03
N ILE A 16 -11.21 -7.77 12.98
CA ILE A 16 -10.76 -6.39 12.88
C ILE A 16 -11.96 -5.50 12.60
N SER A 17 -12.13 -4.44 13.40
CA SER A 17 -13.25 -3.51 13.22
C SER A 17 -12.84 -2.36 12.32
N PHE A 18 -13.60 -2.13 11.24
CA PHE A 18 -13.38 -0.99 10.36
C PHE A 18 -14.21 0.20 10.84
N LEU A 19 -13.52 1.28 11.24
CA LEU A 19 -14.12 2.46 11.84
C LEU A 19 -13.53 3.74 11.24
N GLY A 20 -14.35 4.77 11.10
CA GLY A 20 -13.89 6.07 10.62
C GLY A 20 -14.18 6.32 9.14
N GLY A 21 -13.17 6.63 8.31
CA GLY A 21 -13.39 7.21 6.99
C GLY A 21 -14.04 6.31 5.93
N TYR A 22 -13.67 5.00 5.86
CA TYR A 22 -14.03 4.12 4.74
C TYR A 22 -14.40 2.69 5.18
N PRO A 23 -15.26 2.51 6.20
CA PRO A 23 -15.62 1.17 6.67
C PRO A 23 -16.44 0.38 5.66
N ASP A 24 -17.31 1.04 4.91
CA ASP A 24 -18.19 0.49 3.87
C ASP A 24 -17.46 0.13 2.56
N GLU A 25 -16.23 0.62 2.39
CA GLU A 25 -15.33 0.24 1.32
C GLU A 25 -14.32 -0.85 1.75
N SER A 26 -14.59 -1.54 2.85
CA SER A 26 -13.68 -2.56 3.40
C SER A 26 -14.13 -3.97 3.07
N ASP A 27 -13.18 -4.84 2.73
CA ASP A 27 -13.44 -6.27 2.50
C ASP A 27 -13.57 -7.01 3.83
N LEU A 28 -14.74 -7.60 4.09
CA LEU A 28 -15.04 -8.24 5.37
C LEU A 28 -14.55 -9.70 5.49
N ASN A 29 -14.24 -10.36 4.36
CA ASN A 29 -13.76 -11.75 4.33
C ASN A 29 -14.64 -12.72 5.14
N GLY A 30 -15.96 -12.62 4.99
CA GLY A 30 -16.93 -13.44 5.74
C GLY A 30 -17.28 -12.94 7.13
N GLY A 31 -16.74 -11.80 7.56
CA GLY A 31 -17.16 -11.10 8.77
C GLY A 31 -18.53 -10.41 8.61
N ILE A 32 -18.98 -9.79 9.68
CA ILE A 32 -20.23 -9.03 9.72
C ILE A 32 -19.90 -7.57 9.96
N PHE A 33 -20.33 -6.69 9.06
CA PHE A 33 -20.09 -5.24 9.14
C PHE A 33 -20.32 -4.68 10.57
N PRO A 34 -19.43 -3.87 11.10
CA PRO A 34 -18.22 -3.34 10.46
C PRO A 34 -16.96 -4.19 10.67
N ASN A 35 -17.09 -5.47 11.01
CA ASN A 35 -15.97 -6.33 11.37
C ASN A 35 -15.57 -7.25 10.21
N GLY A 36 -14.28 -7.22 9.84
CA GLY A 36 -13.66 -8.17 8.94
C GLY A 36 -12.97 -9.31 9.69
N LEU A 37 -12.70 -10.42 8.99
CA LEU A 37 -11.94 -11.56 9.50
C LEU A 37 -10.62 -11.68 8.74
N TYR A 38 -9.51 -11.25 9.35
CA TYR A 38 -8.19 -11.19 8.73
C TYR A 38 -7.21 -12.15 9.41
N PRO A 39 -6.24 -12.73 8.68
CA PRO A 39 -5.25 -13.64 9.25
C PRO A 39 -4.13 -12.89 9.98
N ILE A 40 -4.48 -12.14 11.01
CA ILE A 40 -3.57 -11.27 11.75
C ILE A 40 -2.63 -12.11 12.62
N ALA A 41 -1.33 -12.00 12.35
CA ALA A 41 -0.30 -12.58 13.21
C ALA A 41 0.09 -11.61 14.34
N THR A 42 0.54 -12.15 15.48
CA THR A 42 0.96 -11.34 16.63
C THR A 42 2.15 -10.43 16.31
N ASN A 43 2.97 -10.82 15.35
CA ASN A 43 4.13 -10.07 14.85
C ASN A 43 3.80 -9.20 13.63
N LEU A 44 2.53 -8.84 13.39
CA LEU A 44 2.15 -7.95 12.29
C LEU A 44 2.88 -6.61 12.41
N PRO A 45 3.76 -6.25 11.46
CA PRO A 45 4.40 -4.94 11.46
C PRO A 45 3.39 -3.87 11.04
N ILE A 46 3.46 -2.73 11.72
CA ILE A 46 2.77 -1.51 11.31
C ILE A 46 3.81 -0.59 10.67
N GLU A 47 3.42 0.16 9.68
CA GLU A 47 4.27 1.11 8.96
C GLU A 47 5.26 1.84 9.89
N THR A 48 6.44 2.15 9.37
CA THR A 48 7.62 2.69 10.04
C THR A 48 8.35 1.73 11.01
N TRP A 49 7.74 0.62 11.44
CA TRP A 49 8.45 -0.39 12.22
C TRP A 49 9.54 -1.07 11.40
N PRO A 50 10.78 -1.31 11.92
CA PRO A 50 11.26 -0.88 13.26
C PRO A 50 11.97 0.48 13.26
N THR A 51 12.22 1.11 12.12
CA THR A 51 13.18 2.21 11.98
C THR A 51 12.68 3.55 12.50
N GLY A 52 11.38 3.81 12.42
CA GLY A 52 10.77 5.08 12.80
C GLY A 52 10.12 5.09 14.21
N THR A 53 10.34 4.07 15.03
CA THR A 53 9.55 3.82 16.24
C THR A 53 10.33 4.07 17.55
N GLY A 54 11.55 4.59 17.46
CA GLY A 54 12.42 4.81 18.62
C GLY A 54 12.73 3.52 19.35
N SER A 55 12.56 3.50 20.66
CA SER A 55 12.82 2.33 21.52
C SER A 55 11.59 1.44 21.75
N GLN A 56 10.47 1.68 21.05
CA GLN A 56 9.27 0.89 21.26
C GLN A 56 9.43 -0.54 20.76
N THR A 57 8.87 -1.48 21.49
CA THR A 57 8.68 -2.86 20.99
C THR A 57 7.58 -2.88 19.92
N LEU A 58 7.54 -3.94 19.11
CA LEU A 58 6.47 -4.09 18.11
C LEU A 58 5.08 -4.04 18.75
N THR A 59 4.88 -4.69 19.89
CA THR A 59 3.60 -4.67 20.60
C THR A 59 3.21 -3.27 21.07
N GLN A 60 4.17 -2.48 21.54
CA GLN A 60 3.92 -1.08 21.91
C GLN A 60 3.58 -0.26 20.67
N TRP A 61 4.31 -0.44 19.56
CA TRP A 61 4.03 0.25 18.31
C TRP A 61 2.65 -0.10 17.73
N GLN A 62 2.24 -1.35 17.79
CA GLN A 62 0.88 -1.76 17.41
C GLN A 62 -0.21 -1.00 18.17
N GLN A 63 0.07 -0.58 19.42
CA GLN A 63 -0.87 0.10 20.31
C GLN A 63 -0.71 1.63 20.33
N THR A 64 0.28 2.18 19.65
CA THR A 64 0.53 3.62 19.58
C THR A 64 -0.24 4.22 18.42
N ASP A 65 -1.14 5.16 18.67
CA ASP A 65 -1.71 6.01 17.61
C ASP A 65 -0.86 7.28 17.48
N ASP A 66 -0.02 7.32 16.46
CA ASP A 66 0.85 8.46 16.14
C ASP A 66 0.20 9.44 15.14
N GLY A 67 -1.03 9.17 14.73
CA GLY A 67 -1.76 9.97 13.75
C GLY A 67 -1.34 9.75 12.29
N GLY A 68 -0.36 8.85 12.04
CA GLY A 68 0.10 8.48 10.69
C GLY A 68 -0.83 7.55 9.94
N ASP A 69 -0.43 7.16 8.74
CA ASP A 69 -1.21 6.26 7.87
C ASP A 69 -1.23 4.82 8.39
N ARG A 70 -0.19 4.41 9.12
CA ARG A 70 -0.17 3.15 9.87
C ARG A 70 -0.61 1.95 9.05
N HIS A 71 -0.09 1.83 7.86
CA HIS A 71 -0.38 0.69 6.99
C HIS A 71 0.09 -0.62 7.61
N SER A 72 -0.65 -1.69 7.36
CA SER A 72 -0.17 -3.05 7.58
C SER A 72 -0.41 -3.93 6.38
N ILE A 73 0.48 -4.89 6.16
CA ILE A 73 0.44 -5.80 5.01
C ILE A 73 0.65 -7.23 5.49
N ILE A 74 -0.31 -8.09 5.20
CA ILE A 74 -0.25 -9.52 5.47
C ILE A 74 -0.25 -10.25 4.13
N VAL A 75 0.72 -11.11 3.92
CA VAL A 75 0.84 -11.92 2.70
C VAL A 75 0.62 -13.38 3.05
N GLN A 76 -0.33 -14.02 2.37
CA GLN A 76 -0.65 -15.44 2.53
C GLN A 76 -0.33 -16.20 1.22
N PRO A 77 0.92 -16.62 1.01
CA PRO A 77 1.37 -17.16 -0.27
C PRO A 77 0.58 -18.41 -0.70
N GLY A 78 0.24 -19.28 0.24
CA GLY A 78 -0.48 -20.53 -0.04
C GLY A 78 -1.90 -20.33 -0.60
N THR A 79 -2.50 -19.13 -0.41
CA THR A 79 -3.79 -18.76 -1.01
C THR A 79 -3.64 -17.74 -2.13
N GLY A 80 -2.44 -17.18 -2.32
CA GLY A 80 -2.19 -16.08 -3.23
C GLY A 80 -2.90 -14.79 -2.84
N LYS A 81 -3.25 -14.63 -1.56
CA LYS A 81 -3.95 -13.43 -1.06
C LYS A 81 -3.02 -12.51 -0.29
N ILE A 82 -3.31 -11.22 -0.39
CA ILE A 82 -2.78 -10.20 0.50
C ILE A 82 -3.95 -9.49 1.20
N PHE A 83 -3.69 -9.08 2.44
CA PHE A 83 -4.62 -8.33 3.27
C PHE A 83 -3.89 -7.06 3.71
N GLU A 84 -4.42 -5.94 3.36
CA GLU A 84 -3.82 -4.63 3.61
C GLU A 84 -4.80 -3.77 4.39
N THR A 85 -4.29 -3.00 5.35
CA THR A 85 -5.13 -2.13 6.17
C THR A 85 -4.52 -0.74 6.30
N TRP A 86 -5.36 0.26 6.47
CA TRP A 86 -5.00 1.66 6.69
C TRP A 86 -5.46 2.11 8.08
N ARG A 87 -4.59 2.90 8.78
CA ARG A 87 -4.76 3.33 10.17
C ARG A 87 -4.99 2.16 11.12
N THR A 88 -4.12 1.20 11.01
CA THR A 88 -4.16 -0.03 11.82
C THR A 88 -3.74 0.25 13.26
N LEU A 89 -4.59 -0.13 14.19
CA LEU A 89 -4.36 0.04 15.62
C LEU A 89 -4.78 -1.21 16.39
N ARG A 90 -4.02 -1.57 17.41
CA ARG A 90 -4.37 -2.61 18.35
C ARG A 90 -4.70 -1.99 19.72
N ASN A 91 -5.81 -2.39 20.32
CA ASN A 91 -6.15 -2.02 21.69
C ASN A 91 -6.42 -3.30 22.50
N GLY A 92 -5.45 -3.70 23.30
CA GLY A 92 -5.47 -4.99 24.00
C GLY A 92 -5.54 -6.17 23.02
N ALA A 93 -6.64 -6.91 23.02
CA ALA A 93 -6.90 -8.02 22.11
C ALA A 93 -7.60 -7.59 20.80
N ASN A 94 -8.11 -6.38 20.72
CA ASN A 94 -8.93 -5.89 19.62
C ASN A 94 -8.09 -5.17 18.56
N TRP A 95 -8.43 -5.40 17.28
CA TRP A 95 -7.83 -4.72 16.14
C TRP A 95 -8.83 -3.78 15.48
N TYR A 96 -8.32 -2.65 15.03
CA TYR A 96 -9.07 -1.59 14.36
C TYR A 96 -8.31 -1.12 13.13
N ALA A 97 -9.04 -0.69 12.12
CA ALA A 97 -8.50 0.02 10.97
C ALA A 97 -9.57 0.95 10.40
N THR A 98 -9.18 1.89 9.55
CA THR A 98 -10.13 2.77 8.86
C THR A 98 -10.60 2.14 7.55
N ASN A 99 -9.73 1.34 6.91
CA ASN A 99 -10.05 0.57 5.71
C ASN A 99 -9.28 -0.75 5.71
N GLY A 100 -9.86 -1.76 5.07
CA GLY A 100 -9.23 -3.04 4.81
C GLY A 100 -9.49 -3.53 3.39
N ALA A 101 -8.43 -3.92 2.69
CA ALA A 101 -8.49 -4.39 1.32
C ALA A 101 -7.87 -5.79 1.18
N ILE A 102 -8.51 -6.64 0.38
CA ILE A 102 -8.03 -7.99 0.09
C ILE A 102 -7.83 -8.12 -1.42
N PHE A 103 -6.61 -8.50 -1.80
CA PHE A 103 -6.31 -8.73 -3.22
C PHE A 103 -5.87 -10.17 -3.45
N ASN A 104 -6.20 -10.66 -4.63
CA ASN A 104 -5.72 -11.95 -5.10
C ASN A 104 -4.55 -11.73 -6.07
N LEU A 105 -3.35 -12.15 -5.68
CA LEU A 105 -2.13 -12.01 -6.48
C LEU A 105 -2.15 -12.84 -7.77
N ASN A 106 -3.10 -13.77 -7.92
CA ASN A 106 -3.31 -14.56 -9.12
C ASN A 106 -4.37 -13.95 -10.06
N SER A 107 -4.83 -12.73 -9.80
CA SER A 107 -5.90 -12.08 -10.56
C SER A 107 -5.63 -10.59 -10.74
N ASN A 108 -6.09 -10.05 -11.85
CA ASN A 108 -6.12 -8.61 -12.10
C ASN A 108 -7.50 -7.99 -11.80
N THR A 109 -8.33 -8.67 -11.02
CA THR A 109 -9.64 -8.14 -10.62
C THR A 109 -9.43 -6.88 -9.78
N LEU A 110 -10.06 -5.80 -10.21
CA LEU A 110 -10.04 -4.52 -9.49
C LEU A 110 -11.06 -4.54 -8.36
N ARG A 111 -10.87 -3.65 -7.41
CA ARG A 111 -11.88 -3.32 -6.41
C ARG A 111 -13.11 -2.68 -7.10
N PRO A 112 -14.28 -2.63 -6.45
CA PRO A 112 -15.41 -1.87 -6.96
C PRO A 112 -15.01 -0.41 -7.28
N ASP A 113 -15.60 0.17 -8.32
CA ASP A 113 -15.38 1.58 -8.63
C ASP A 113 -15.80 2.46 -7.45
N SER A 114 -15.05 3.50 -7.19
CA SER A 114 -15.11 4.39 -6.02
C SER A 114 -14.59 3.79 -4.70
N TRP A 115 -14.10 2.54 -4.66
CA TRP A 115 -13.53 1.97 -3.46
C TRP A 115 -12.03 2.25 -3.34
N THR A 116 -11.64 2.76 -2.18
CA THR A 116 -10.23 2.92 -1.79
C THR A 116 -9.59 1.60 -1.35
N SER A 117 -8.31 1.63 -1.06
CA SER A 117 -7.56 0.56 -0.36
C SER A 117 -6.66 1.19 0.70
N GLY A 118 -5.56 0.54 1.08
CA GLY A 118 -4.48 1.20 1.80
C GLY A 118 -3.86 2.36 1.01
N ASP A 119 -3.81 2.24 -0.32
CA ASP A 119 -3.50 3.36 -1.24
C ASP A 119 -4.78 4.07 -1.69
N ALA A 120 -4.76 5.40 -1.76
CA ALA A 120 -5.90 6.21 -2.17
C ALA A 120 -6.42 5.88 -3.58
N ALA A 121 -5.60 5.33 -4.46
CA ALA A 121 -6.00 4.90 -5.79
C ALA A 121 -6.78 3.57 -5.83
N GLY A 122 -6.93 2.87 -4.70
CA GLY A 122 -7.53 1.54 -4.65
C GLY A 122 -6.60 0.42 -5.11
N PHE A 123 -5.29 0.66 -5.17
CA PHE A 123 -4.28 -0.32 -5.57
C PHE A 123 -3.84 -1.22 -4.42
N PRO A 124 -3.34 -2.43 -4.72
CA PRO A 124 -2.56 -3.19 -3.76
C PRO A 124 -1.19 -2.55 -3.57
N MET A 125 -0.78 -2.36 -2.32
CA MET A 125 0.54 -1.80 -1.98
C MET A 125 1.65 -2.82 -2.17
N PHE A 126 1.50 -4.04 -1.65
CA PHE A 126 2.54 -5.06 -1.61
C PHE A 126 3.24 -5.32 -2.95
N PRO A 127 2.54 -5.55 -4.08
CA PRO A 127 3.19 -5.81 -5.37
C PRO A 127 3.89 -4.59 -5.97
N ALA A 128 3.61 -3.38 -5.46
CA ALA A 128 4.20 -2.13 -5.96
C ALA A 128 5.33 -1.58 -5.06
N LEU A 129 5.62 -2.23 -3.93
CA LEU A 129 6.74 -1.86 -3.05
C LEU A 129 8.07 -2.16 -3.71
N VAL A 130 8.99 -1.20 -3.65
CA VAL A 130 10.41 -1.43 -4.01
C VAL A 130 11.04 -2.28 -2.91
N ARG A 131 11.55 -3.45 -3.26
CA ARG A 131 12.17 -4.40 -2.33
C ARG A 131 13.67 -4.46 -2.53
N TYR A 132 14.40 -4.61 -1.42
CA TYR A 132 15.85 -4.63 -1.42
C TYR A 132 16.43 -5.78 -2.27
N ASP A 133 15.83 -6.96 -2.23
CA ASP A 133 16.27 -8.11 -3.01
C ASP A 133 16.14 -7.89 -4.52
N GLU A 134 15.13 -7.14 -5.00
CA GLU A 134 15.00 -6.75 -6.40
C GLU A 134 16.12 -5.79 -6.80
N CYS A 135 16.41 -4.82 -5.94
CA CYS A 135 17.54 -3.92 -6.16
C CYS A 135 18.87 -4.69 -6.22
N GLN A 136 19.04 -5.70 -5.39
CA GLN A 136 20.22 -6.58 -5.42
C GLN A 136 20.28 -7.45 -6.69
N ARG A 137 19.16 -7.80 -7.30
CA ARG A 137 19.13 -8.46 -8.63
C ARG A 137 19.43 -7.49 -9.77
N GLY A 138 19.42 -6.19 -9.54
CA GLY A 138 19.83 -5.16 -10.49
C GLY A 138 18.71 -4.43 -11.23
N MET A 139 17.45 -4.78 -11.00
CA MET A 139 16.28 -4.07 -11.54
C MET A 139 15.04 -4.34 -10.68
N VAL A 140 14.26 -3.31 -10.42
CA VAL A 140 12.89 -3.44 -9.90
C VAL A 140 11.99 -3.90 -11.04
N GLU A 141 11.46 -5.11 -10.97
CA GLU A 141 10.82 -5.81 -12.09
C GLU A 141 9.29 -5.66 -12.13
N HIS A 142 8.78 -4.57 -11.60
CA HIS A 142 7.34 -4.21 -11.61
C HIS A 142 7.14 -2.70 -11.67
N ALA A 143 5.92 -2.24 -11.92
CA ALA A 143 5.55 -0.85 -11.75
C ALA A 143 5.52 -0.49 -10.26
N CYS A 144 6.15 0.62 -9.90
CA CYS A 144 6.17 1.11 -8.52
C CYS A 144 4.92 1.93 -8.20
N ARG A 145 4.58 2.04 -6.93
CA ARG A 145 3.67 3.07 -6.43
C ARG A 145 4.39 4.43 -6.46
N LEU A 146 3.66 5.48 -6.73
CA LEU A 146 4.14 6.84 -6.76
C LEU A 146 3.21 7.73 -5.96
N VAL A 147 3.76 8.37 -4.95
CA VAL A 147 3.04 9.33 -4.11
C VAL A 147 3.36 10.73 -4.59
N VAL A 148 2.34 11.56 -4.74
CA VAL A 148 2.47 12.94 -5.24
C VAL A 148 1.88 13.93 -4.25
N VAL A 149 2.42 15.16 -4.24
CA VAL A 149 1.94 16.21 -3.32
C VAL A 149 0.49 16.61 -3.64
N LYS A 150 0.12 16.63 -4.92
CA LYS A 150 -1.24 16.99 -5.38
C LYS A 150 -1.64 16.15 -6.57
N SER A 151 -2.85 15.66 -6.57
CA SER A 151 -3.50 15.01 -7.69
C SER A 151 -4.85 15.65 -8.01
N ARG A 152 -5.35 15.42 -9.22
CA ARG A 152 -6.71 15.80 -9.61
C ARG A 152 -7.75 14.99 -8.85
N ASN A 153 -8.92 15.58 -8.63
CA ASN A 153 -10.10 14.88 -8.12
C ASN A 153 -10.71 13.98 -9.21
N GLN A 154 -9.92 13.02 -9.67
CA GLN A 154 -10.25 12.02 -10.68
C GLN A 154 -9.32 10.82 -10.57
N HIS A 155 -9.79 9.67 -11.01
CA HIS A 155 -8.96 8.50 -11.26
C HIS A 155 -9.12 8.02 -12.69
N ILE A 156 -8.16 7.25 -13.17
CA ILE A 156 -8.19 6.55 -14.45
C ILE A 156 -7.82 5.09 -14.24
N HIS A 157 -8.39 4.20 -15.05
CA HIS A 157 -8.05 2.78 -15.00
C HIS A 157 -6.51 2.55 -14.98
N PRO A 158 -5.99 1.68 -14.12
CA PRO A 158 -6.68 0.70 -13.28
C PRO A 158 -7.05 1.17 -11.86
N ALA A 159 -6.89 2.46 -11.51
CA ALA A 159 -7.34 2.96 -10.21
C ALA A 159 -8.88 2.93 -10.12
N THR A 160 -9.35 2.67 -8.90
CA THR A 160 -10.79 2.63 -8.59
C THR A 160 -11.25 3.79 -7.73
N HIS A 161 -10.31 4.56 -7.15
CA HIS A 161 -10.63 5.67 -6.26
C HIS A 161 -9.64 6.83 -6.45
N HIS A 162 -9.95 7.97 -5.85
CA HIS A 162 -9.10 9.17 -5.87
C HIS A 162 -9.23 9.96 -4.56
N ALA A 163 -8.12 10.56 -4.12
CA ALA A 163 -8.06 11.46 -2.97
C ALA A 163 -7.62 12.90 -3.37
N GLY A 164 -7.67 13.22 -4.65
CA GLY A 164 -7.20 14.50 -5.17
C GLY A 164 -8.09 15.67 -4.76
N SER A 165 -7.48 16.79 -4.39
CA SER A 165 -8.17 18.04 -4.02
C SER A 165 -8.20 19.07 -5.16
N VAL A 166 -7.50 18.82 -6.25
CA VAL A 166 -7.42 19.74 -7.40
C VAL A 166 -8.55 19.44 -8.36
N ALA A 167 -9.21 20.48 -8.90
CA ALA A 167 -10.32 20.31 -9.84
C ALA A 167 -9.94 19.39 -11.01
N GLY A 168 -10.83 18.48 -11.40
CA GLY A 168 -10.59 17.47 -12.43
C GLY A 168 -10.19 18.05 -13.80
N SER A 169 -10.61 19.28 -14.12
CA SER A 169 -10.23 20.00 -15.33
C SER A 169 -8.77 20.48 -15.38
N GLN A 170 -8.06 20.48 -14.25
CA GLN A 170 -6.65 20.91 -14.18
C GLN A 170 -5.70 19.79 -14.60
N THR A 171 -5.52 19.60 -15.88
CA THR A 171 -4.75 18.50 -16.48
C THR A 171 -3.23 18.57 -16.26
N ASN A 172 -2.70 19.66 -15.70
CA ASN A 172 -1.32 19.78 -15.27
C ASN A 172 -1.00 19.04 -13.96
N TYR A 173 -2.05 18.54 -13.26
CA TYR A 173 -1.88 17.64 -12.13
C TYR A 173 -2.23 16.20 -12.55
N PRO A 174 -1.55 15.18 -12.04
CA PRO A 174 -1.86 13.81 -12.40
C PRO A 174 -3.18 13.35 -11.78
N ALA A 175 -3.86 12.40 -12.42
CA ALA A 175 -4.95 11.63 -11.82
C ALA A 175 -4.39 10.43 -11.08
N MET A 176 -5.13 9.89 -10.09
CA MET A 176 -4.85 8.56 -9.55
C MET A 176 -4.90 7.50 -10.66
N GLY A 177 -3.99 6.53 -10.64
CA GLY A 177 -3.86 5.54 -11.72
C GLY A 177 -3.01 5.99 -12.91
N GLN A 178 -2.66 7.27 -13.01
CA GLN A 178 -1.82 7.74 -14.11
C GLN A 178 -0.42 7.13 -14.01
N ARG A 179 0.01 6.50 -15.11
CA ARG A 179 1.33 5.86 -15.17
C ARG A 179 2.36 6.82 -15.75
N LEU A 180 3.46 6.98 -15.05
CA LEU A 180 4.62 7.74 -15.46
C LEU A 180 5.79 6.78 -15.76
N ARG A 181 6.63 7.14 -16.72
CA ARG A 181 7.83 6.36 -17.06
C ARG A 181 9.02 7.27 -17.21
N LEU A 182 10.17 6.81 -16.73
CA LEU A 182 11.42 7.47 -17.04
C LEU A 182 11.72 7.36 -18.54
N LYS A 183 12.10 8.45 -19.19
CA LYS A 183 12.42 8.46 -20.62
C LYS A 183 13.51 7.45 -20.96
N ALA A 184 13.37 6.71 -22.04
CA ALA A 184 14.37 5.76 -22.50
C ALA A 184 15.74 6.43 -22.73
N SER A 185 15.74 7.67 -23.23
CA SER A 185 16.94 8.48 -23.48
C SER A 185 17.62 9.03 -22.22
N TYR A 186 17.01 8.92 -21.03
CA TYR A 186 17.65 9.39 -19.80
C TYR A 186 18.89 8.54 -19.50
N ALA A 187 20.06 9.15 -19.46
CA ALA A 187 21.30 8.45 -19.10
C ALA A 187 21.38 8.30 -17.58
N ILE A 188 21.40 7.06 -17.09
CA ILE A 188 21.56 6.78 -15.67
C ILE A 188 23.00 7.10 -15.27
N PRO A 189 23.24 7.97 -14.27
CA PRO A 189 24.59 8.37 -13.89
C PRO A 189 25.42 7.18 -13.39
N ALA A 190 26.69 7.11 -13.83
CA ALA A 190 27.57 5.99 -13.48
C ALA A 190 27.87 5.90 -11.98
N GLY A 191 27.94 7.05 -11.28
CA GLY A 191 28.26 7.13 -9.85
C GLY A 191 27.13 6.77 -8.89
N TRP A 192 25.92 6.45 -9.37
CA TRP A 192 24.82 6.07 -8.52
C TRP A 192 24.96 4.64 -7.99
N THR A 193 24.36 4.37 -6.85
CA THR A 193 24.38 3.04 -6.21
C THR A 193 23.70 1.98 -7.07
N LYS A 194 23.88 0.74 -6.71
CA LYS A 194 23.21 -0.39 -7.39
C LYS A 194 21.69 -0.30 -7.25
N GLU A 195 21.22 0.07 -6.06
CA GLU A 195 19.80 0.21 -5.72
C GLU A 195 19.15 1.34 -6.52
N GLU A 196 19.78 2.50 -6.58
CA GLU A 196 19.30 3.63 -7.38
C GLU A 196 19.21 3.27 -8.87
N LYS A 197 20.23 2.60 -9.40
CA LYS A 197 20.25 2.15 -10.79
C LYS A 197 19.14 1.12 -11.06
N ALA A 198 18.94 0.17 -10.14
CA ALA A 198 17.88 -0.85 -10.24
C ALA A 198 16.48 -0.22 -10.29
N LEU A 199 16.24 0.78 -9.43
CA LEU A 199 15.00 1.55 -9.44
C LEU A 199 14.81 2.28 -10.77
N LEU A 200 15.82 3.01 -11.25
CA LEU A 200 15.71 3.75 -12.51
C LEU A 200 15.51 2.85 -13.73
N LEU A 201 16.11 1.66 -13.73
CA LEU A 201 15.86 0.66 -14.77
C LEU A 201 14.42 0.16 -14.72
N GLY A 202 13.88 -0.10 -13.54
CA GLY A 202 12.47 -0.42 -13.32
C GLY A 202 11.54 0.70 -13.82
N LEU A 203 11.84 1.95 -13.46
CA LEU A 203 11.07 3.12 -13.92
C LEU A 203 11.13 3.32 -15.45
N LYS A 204 12.23 2.95 -16.10
CA LYS A 204 12.31 2.95 -17.58
C LYS A 204 11.44 1.86 -18.20
N LYS A 205 11.41 0.68 -17.63
CA LYS A 205 10.73 -0.50 -18.20
C LYS A 205 9.26 -0.56 -17.80
N TYR A 206 8.97 -0.43 -16.52
CA TYR A 206 7.64 -0.63 -15.94
C TYR A 206 6.98 0.68 -15.54
N GLY A 207 7.76 1.70 -15.15
CA GLY A 207 7.25 2.98 -14.68
C GLY A 207 6.75 2.94 -13.25
N ALA A 208 5.97 3.96 -12.90
CA ALA A 208 5.28 4.06 -11.62
C ALA A 208 3.86 4.60 -11.84
N MET A 209 2.93 4.23 -10.98
CA MET A 209 1.55 4.69 -11.02
C MET A 209 1.25 5.59 -9.84
N VAL A 210 0.59 6.72 -10.11
CA VAL A 210 0.12 7.63 -9.07
C VAL A 210 -0.92 6.90 -8.23
N SER A 211 -0.57 6.64 -6.97
CA SER A 211 -1.34 5.78 -6.07
C SER A 211 -1.83 6.51 -4.83
N ASP A 212 -1.16 7.60 -4.43
CA ASP A 212 -1.53 8.32 -3.21
C ASP A 212 -1.08 9.78 -3.23
N ASN A 213 -1.50 10.54 -2.20
CA ASN A 213 -1.04 11.89 -1.91
C ASN A 213 -0.28 11.93 -0.58
N SER A 214 0.71 12.83 -0.47
CA SER A 214 1.45 13.10 0.75
C SER A 214 1.96 14.54 0.77
N SER A 215 2.53 14.95 1.91
CA SER A 215 3.22 16.25 2.03
C SER A 215 4.49 16.35 1.19
N SER A 216 5.05 15.23 0.75
CA SER A 216 6.24 15.14 -0.09
C SER A 216 6.05 14.16 -1.25
N PHE A 217 6.95 14.26 -2.22
CA PHE A 217 6.98 13.38 -3.39
C PHE A 217 7.92 12.19 -3.14
N PHE A 218 7.41 10.96 -3.29
CA PHE A 218 8.20 9.72 -3.15
C PHE A 218 7.55 8.50 -3.82
#